data_40aebaf6297766f26933942c314af012
#
_entry.id   40aebaf6297766f26933942c314af012
#
_cell.length_a   1.000
_cell.length_b   1.000
_cell.length_c   1.000
_cell.angle_alpha   90.00
_cell.angle_beta   90.00
_cell.angle_gamma   90.00
#
_symmetry.space_group_name_H-M   'P 1'
#
loop_
_entity.id
_entity.type
_entity.pdbx_description
1 polymer ?
#
loop_
_entity_poly.entity_id
_entity_poly.type
_entity_poly.pdbx_seq_one_letter_code
_entity_poly.pdbx_strand_id
1 'polypeptide(L)'
;MTRTYGTQGEAARQKKEARQEYLLVDGYNIIFAWEELRELALDNMDGARGRLMDLLCNYQAIRKCCLMVVFDAYRVAGHATEVSEYHNIQVVYTKEAETADQYIEKFAHENARRFDVSVATSDGVEQVIILGQGCRLISARELKEELDRVNGMLREEYLDQPGLKRNRLYDILPEEVIRQMREAAGEDKKD
;
A
#
# COMPACT_ATOMS: atom_id res chain seq x y z
N MET A 1 -16.66 -45.23 47.49
CA MET A 1 -16.07 -45.34 46.15
C MET A 1 -16.65 -44.25 45.28
N THR A 2 -15.97 -43.09 45.26
CA THR A 2 -16.42 -41.91 44.48
C THR A 2 -15.41 -41.68 43.38
N ARG A 3 -15.80 -41.88 42.12
CA ARG A 3 -14.95 -41.65 40.94
C ARG A 3 -15.06 -40.18 40.55
N THR A 4 -13.97 -39.50 40.69
CA THR A 4 -13.73 -38.12 40.17
C THR A 4 -13.45 -38.23 38.66
N TYR A 5 -14.32 -37.69 37.83
CA TYR A 5 -14.04 -37.47 36.40
C TYR A 5 -13.26 -36.16 36.27
N GLY A 6 -11.96 -36.28 35.98
CA GLY A 6 -11.13 -35.16 35.66
C GLY A 6 -11.47 -34.58 34.28
N THR A 7 -11.74 -33.32 34.26
CA THR A 7 -11.87 -32.48 33.05
C THR A 7 -10.52 -32.36 32.32
N GLN A 8 -10.33 -33.19 31.28
CA GLN A 8 -9.28 -33.01 30.29
C GLN A 8 -9.92 -32.30 29.08
N GLY A 9 -9.83 -31.01 29.02
CA GLY A 9 -10.45 -30.24 27.90
C GLY A 9 -9.96 -28.82 27.70
N GLU A 10 -8.85 -28.41 28.36
CA GLU A 10 -8.38 -27.02 28.30
C GLU A 10 -6.95 -26.81 27.81
N ALA A 11 -6.37 -27.76 27.09
CA ALA A 11 -4.99 -27.63 26.63
C ALA A 11 -4.86 -27.84 25.12
N ALA A 12 -5.39 -26.95 24.32
CA ALA A 12 -4.96 -26.78 22.91
C ALA A 12 -5.58 -25.56 22.22
N ARG A 13 -5.66 -24.41 22.88
CA ARG A 13 -5.63 -23.13 22.13
C ARG A 13 -4.18 -22.72 21.99
N GLN A 14 -3.41 -23.44 21.18
CA GLN A 14 -2.12 -22.96 20.71
C GLN A 14 -2.38 -21.61 20.02
N LYS A 15 -1.88 -20.56 20.63
CA LYS A 15 -1.77 -19.22 20.07
C LYS A 15 -0.96 -19.40 18.78
N LYS A 16 -1.65 -19.45 17.63
CA LYS A 16 -1.01 -19.48 16.32
C LYS A 16 -0.18 -18.19 16.29
N GLU A 17 1.14 -18.31 16.39
CA GLU A 17 2.03 -17.16 16.24
C GLU A 17 1.62 -16.47 14.95
N ALA A 18 1.29 -15.17 15.03
CA ALA A 18 0.86 -14.41 13.89
C ALA A 18 2.03 -14.42 12.88
N ARG A 19 1.81 -15.08 11.73
CA ARG A 19 2.79 -15.09 10.66
C ARG A 19 2.93 -13.68 10.13
N GLN A 20 4.14 -13.33 9.73
CA GLN A 20 4.39 -12.05 9.07
C GLN A 20 3.61 -12.01 7.74
N GLU A 21 2.84 -10.96 7.53
CA GLU A 21 2.05 -10.74 6.32
C GLU A 21 2.89 -10.04 5.25
N TYR A 22 2.86 -10.61 4.05
CA TYR A 22 3.43 -10.00 2.85
C TYR A 22 2.31 -9.68 1.86
N LEU A 23 2.37 -8.49 1.29
CA LEU A 23 1.54 -8.09 0.15
C LEU A 23 2.45 -7.75 -1.03
N LEU A 24 2.40 -8.57 -2.06
CA LEU A 24 3.02 -8.28 -3.35
C LEU A 24 1.98 -7.65 -4.27
N VAL A 25 2.39 -6.64 -5.01
CA VAL A 25 1.52 -5.89 -5.91
C VAL A 25 2.18 -5.88 -7.29
N ASP A 26 1.50 -6.42 -8.30
CA ASP A 26 1.91 -6.21 -9.68
C ASP A 26 1.60 -4.77 -10.08
N GLY A 27 2.66 -3.95 -10.16
CA GLY A 27 2.53 -2.52 -10.31
C GLY A 27 1.85 -2.12 -11.61
N TYR A 28 2.23 -2.70 -12.75
CA TYR A 28 1.62 -2.34 -14.03
C TYR A 28 0.21 -2.89 -14.18
N ASN A 29 -0.05 -4.10 -13.71
CA ASN A 29 -1.40 -4.65 -13.70
C ASN A 29 -2.38 -3.74 -12.93
N ILE A 30 -1.96 -3.25 -11.76
CA ILE A 30 -2.77 -2.32 -10.97
C ILE A 30 -2.90 -0.95 -11.64
N ILE A 31 -1.81 -0.37 -12.20
CA ILE A 31 -1.86 0.90 -12.92
C ILE A 31 -2.87 0.85 -14.07
N PHE A 32 -2.84 -0.21 -14.87
CA PHE A 32 -3.74 -0.34 -16.01
C PHE A 32 -5.18 -0.73 -15.63
N ALA A 33 -5.37 -1.37 -14.46
CA ALA A 33 -6.70 -1.72 -13.97
C ALA A 33 -7.45 -0.52 -13.36
N TRP A 34 -6.74 0.49 -12.84
CA TRP A 34 -7.37 1.67 -12.23
C TRP A 34 -7.42 2.83 -13.23
N GLU A 35 -8.61 3.32 -13.52
CA GLU A 35 -8.84 4.34 -14.55
C GLU A 35 -7.98 5.59 -14.35
N GLU A 36 -7.92 6.12 -13.12
CA GLU A 36 -7.15 7.31 -12.77
C GLU A 36 -5.64 7.14 -13.06
N LEU A 37 -5.08 5.97 -12.72
CA LEU A 37 -3.67 5.66 -12.96
C LEU A 37 -3.41 5.36 -14.42
N ARG A 38 -4.33 4.69 -15.10
CA ARG A 38 -4.24 4.40 -16.53
C ARG A 38 -4.23 5.67 -17.36
N GLU A 39 -5.11 6.63 -17.06
CA GLU A 39 -5.12 7.94 -17.72
C GLU A 39 -3.82 8.70 -17.50
N LEU A 40 -3.33 8.73 -16.25
CA LEU A 40 -2.05 9.35 -15.94
C LEU A 40 -0.88 8.67 -16.68
N ALA A 41 -0.92 7.35 -16.81
CA ALA A 41 0.13 6.57 -17.49
C ALA A 41 0.24 6.86 -18.99
N LEU A 42 -0.83 7.32 -19.65
CA LEU A 42 -0.80 7.71 -21.07
C LEU A 42 0.14 8.90 -21.30
N ASP A 43 0.18 9.84 -20.37
CA ASP A 43 1.00 11.04 -20.47
C ASP A 43 2.33 10.91 -19.71
N ASN A 44 2.29 10.27 -18.56
CA ASN A 44 3.43 10.17 -17.63
C ASN A 44 3.42 8.87 -16.83
N MET A 45 4.09 7.85 -17.34
CA MET A 45 4.21 6.55 -16.68
C MET A 45 4.95 6.63 -15.33
N ASP A 46 5.97 7.48 -15.22
CA ASP A 46 6.70 7.68 -13.96
C ASP A 46 5.82 8.33 -12.91
N GLY A 47 4.99 9.27 -13.32
CA GLY A 47 3.97 9.87 -12.47
C GLY A 47 2.94 8.84 -11.99
N ALA A 48 2.49 7.94 -12.86
CA ALA A 48 1.55 6.88 -12.49
C ALA A 48 2.17 5.89 -11.48
N ARG A 49 3.45 5.50 -11.69
CA ARG A 49 4.21 4.68 -10.73
C ARG A 49 4.32 5.38 -9.37
N GLY A 50 4.76 6.63 -9.36
CA GLY A 50 4.86 7.44 -8.14
C GLY A 50 3.53 7.52 -7.40
N ARG A 51 2.44 7.79 -8.13
CA ARG A 51 1.10 7.86 -7.54
C ARG A 51 0.65 6.54 -6.93
N LEU A 52 0.89 5.41 -7.60
CA LEU A 52 0.60 4.09 -7.04
C LEU A 52 1.42 3.84 -5.77
N MET A 53 2.73 4.10 -5.80
CA MET A 53 3.60 3.92 -4.63
C MET A 53 3.15 4.75 -3.43
N ASP A 54 2.75 6.02 -3.62
CA ASP A 54 2.23 6.87 -2.54
C ASP A 54 0.96 6.29 -1.91
N LEU A 55 0.03 5.79 -2.73
CA LEU A 55 -1.19 5.14 -2.25
C LEU A 55 -0.87 3.88 -1.43
N LEU A 56 0.09 3.08 -1.89
CA LEU A 56 0.53 1.87 -1.21
C LEU A 56 1.28 2.17 0.09
N CYS A 57 2.03 3.27 0.17
CA CYS A 57 2.67 3.73 1.40
C CYS A 57 1.64 4.05 2.49
N ASN A 58 0.55 4.76 2.14
CA ASN A 58 -0.53 5.06 3.06
C ASN A 58 -1.21 3.78 3.57
N TYR A 59 -1.44 2.83 2.67
CA TYR A 59 -2.02 1.53 3.02
C TYR A 59 -1.12 0.74 3.97
N GLN A 60 0.18 0.66 3.67
CA GLN A 60 1.15 -0.06 4.48
C GLN A 60 1.24 0.52 5.91
N ALA A 61 1.22 1.85 6.05
CA ALA A 61 1.31 2.52 7.34
C ALA A 61 0.20 2.07 8.33
N ILE A 62 -0.98 1.71 7.81
CA ILE A 62 -2.12 1.25 8.62
C ILE A 62 -2.12 -0.27 8.78
N ARG A 63 -1.91 -1.00 7.68
CA ARG A 63 -1.94 -2.47 7.69
C ARG A 63 -0.72 -3.09 8.35
N LYS A 64 0.42 -2.37 8.35
CA LYS A 64 1.70 -2.80 8.94
C LYS A 64 2.20 -4.14 8.39
N CYS A 65 1.83 -4.47 7.13
CA CYS A 65 2.34 -5.64 6.42
C CYS A 65 3.67 -5.30 5.72
N CYS A 66 4.45 -6.29 5.34
CA CYS A 66 5.55 -6.11 4.40
C CYS A 66 4.97 -5.94 3.00
N LEU A 67 5.01 -4.72 2.46
CA LEU A 67 4.46 -4.42 1.15
C LEU A 67 5.58 -4.27 0.13
N MET A 68 5.41 -4.96 -1.00
CA MET A 68 6.35 -4.97 -2.11
C MET A 68 5.58 -4.72 -3.40
N VAL A 69 5.95 -3.68 -4.14
CA VAL A 69 5.43 -3.45 -5.49
C VAL A 69 6.49 -3.86 -6.52
N VAL A 70 6.06 -4.62 -7.51
CA VAL A 70 6.93 -5.18 -8.53
C VAL A 70 6.60 -4.55 -9.88
N PHE A 71 7.62 -4.06 -10.56
CA PHE A 71 7.53 -3.51 -11.91
C PHE A 71 8.45 -4.25 -12.86
N ASP A 72 7.99 -4.53 -14.08
CA ASP A 72 8.87 -5.00 -15.14
C ASP A 72 9.89 -3.93 -15.50
N ALA A 73 11.16 -4.31 -15.53
CA ALA A 73 12.24 -3.45 -16.01
C ALA A 73 12.25 -3.40 -17.54
N TYR A 74 11.18 -2.91 -18.14
CA TYR A 74 10.99 -2.91 -19.59
C TYR A 74 11.99 -2.03 -20.37
N ARG A 75 12.92 -1.28 -19.72
CA ARG A 75 13.75 -0.29 -20.41
C ARG A 75 15.19 -0.12 -19.93
N VAL A 76 15.72 -0.96 -19.08
CA VAL A 76 17.12 -0.81 -18.63
C VAL A 76 17.88 -2.10 -18.93
N ALA A 77 18.42 -2.18 -20.13
CA ALA A 77 19.23 -3.32 -20.58
C ALA A 77 20.43 -3.53 -19.65
N GLY A 78 20.63 -4.78 -19.19
CA GLY A 78 21.85 -5.20 -18.53
C GLY A 78 21.89 -5.07 -17.00
N HIS A 79 20.80 -4.70 -16.33
CA HIS A 79 20.77 -4.62 -14.88
C HIS A 79 20.22 -5.92 -14.22
N ALA A 80 20.77 -6.25 -13.05
CA ALA A 80 20.20 -7.26 -12.16
C ALA A 80 18.88 -6.76 -11.59
N THR A 81 18.03 -7.67 -11.09
CA THR A 81 16.84 -7.28 -10.33
C THR A 81 17.22 -6.31 -9.21
N GLU A 82 16.65 -5.12 -9.23
CA GLU A 82 16.91 -4.07 -8.24
C GLU A 82 15.77 -4.01 -7.24
N VAL A 83 16.12 -4.08 -5.96
CA VAL A 83 15.19 -3.89 -4.85
C VAL A 83 15.59 -2.62 -4.13
N SER A 84 14.71 -1.64 -4.10
CA SER A 84 14.91 -0.36 -3.44
C SER A 84 13.81 -0.10 -2.41
N GLU A 85 14.07 0.79 -1.47
CA GLU A 85 13.08 1.25 -0.50
C GLU A 85 12.46 2.56 -0.99
N TYR A 86 11.13 2.63 -0.99
CA TYR A 86 10.37 3.85 -1.20
C TYR A 86 9.53 4.10 0.05
N HIS A 87 9.99 5.04 0.89
CA HIS A 87 9.42 5.30 2.23
C HIS A 87 9.32 4.03 3.08
N ASN A 88 8.13 3.47 3.22
CA ASN A 88 7.82 2.30 4.04
C ASN A 88 7.47 1.05 3.22
N ILE A 89 7.66 1.08 1.92
CA ILE A 89 7.44 -0.07 1.02
C ILE A 89 8.71 -0.43 0.26
N GLN A 90 8.77 -1.67 -0.22
CA GLN A 90 9.82 -2.12 -1.13
C GLN A 90 9.34 -1.99 -2.58
N VAL A 91 10.22 -1.52 -3.44
CA VAL A 91 10.00 -1.42 -4.88
C VAL A 91 11.00 -2.32 -5.59
N VAL A 92 10.48 -3.22 -6.39
CA VAL A 92 11.28 -4.17 -7.17
C VAL A 92 11.14 -3.83 -8.64
N TYR A 93 12.28 -3.62 -9.29
CA TYR A 93 12.37 -3.60 -10.74
C TYR A 93 13.03 -4.90 -11.18
N THR A 94 12.31 -5.71 -11.97
CA THR A 94 12.84 -6.99 -12.44
C THR A 94 13.94 -6.77 -13.46
N LYS A 95 14.80 -7.77 -13.67
CA LYS A 95 15.78 -7.74 -14.77
C LYS A 95 15.12 -7.99 -16.12
N GLU A 96 15.80 -7.64 -17.21
CA GLU A 96 15.29 -7.73 -18.60
C GLU A 96 14.71 -9.11 -18.99
N ALA A 97 15.20 -10.19 -18.40
CA ALA A 97 14.76 -11.56 -18.68
C ALA A 97 13.76 -12.13 -17.67
N GLU A 98 13.22 -11.31 -16.75
CA GLU A 98 12.30 -11.73 -15.69
C GLU A 98 11.12 -10.78 -15.67
N THR A 99 9.90 -11.31 -15.81
CA THR A 99 8.68 -10.51 -15.68
C THR A 99 8.29 -10.31 -14.22
N ALA A 100 7.41 -9.32 -13.94
CA ALA A 100 6.85 -9.12 -12.62
C ALA A 100 6.15 -10.38 -12.13
N ASP A 101 5.34 -11.02 -12.98
CA ASP A 101 4.64 -12.28 -12.69
C ASP A 101 5.62 -13.37 -12.25
N GLN A 102 6.71 -13.58 -13.00
CA GLN A 102 7.73 -14.59 -12.65
C GLN A 102 8.38 -14.31 -11.30
N TYR A 103 8.67 -13.05 -11.00
CA TYR A 103 9.22 -12.66 -9.70
C TYR A 103 8.23 -12.93 -8.57
N ILE A 104 6.96 -12.54 -8.76
CA ILE A 104 5.88 -12.73 -7.78
C ILE A 104 5.63 -14.23 -7.54
N GLU A 105 5.53 -15.02 -8.60
CA GLU A 105 5.37 -16.48 -8.51
C GLU A 105 6.51 -17.15 -7.75
N LYS A 106 7.75 -16.77 -8.06
CA LYS A 106 8.92 -17.28 -7.38
C LYS A 106 8.91 -16.92 -5.90
N PHE A 107 8.64 -15.65 -5.57
CA PHE A 107 8.53 -15.21 -4.18
C PHE A 107 7.45 -15.98 -3.42
N ALA A 108 6.27 -16.12 -4.02
CA ALA A 108 5.16 -16.87 -3.45
C ALA A 108 5.52 -18.33 -3.20
N HIS A 109 6.13 -18.99 -4.18
CA HIS A 109 6.57 -20.39 -4.06
C HIS A 109 7.55 -20.62 -2.91
N GLU A 110 8.53 -19.72 -2.77
CA GLU A 110 9.57 -19.83 -1.75
C GLU A 110 9.08 -19.49 -0.34
N ASN A 111 8.06 -18.62 -0.23
CA ASN A 111 7.69 -17.97 1.03
C ASN A 111 6.31 -18.35 1.60
N ALA A 112 5.37 -18.90 0.79
CA ALA A 112 4.00 -19.20 1.22
C ALA A 112 3.89 -20.13 2.43
N ARG A 113 4.90 -20.99 2.67
CA ARG A 113 4.92 -21.89 3.84
C ARG A 113 5.32 -21.21 5.14
N ARG A 114 6.07 -20.12 5.03
CA ARG A 114 6.67 -19.40 6.18
C ARG A 114 5.89 -18.17 6.58
N PHE A 115 5.28 -17.50 5.61
CA PHE A 115 4.61 -16.22 5.74
C PHE A 115 3.19 -16.30 5.20
N ASP A 116 2.33 -15.38 5.60
CA ASP A 116 1.02 -15.18 5.01
C ASP A 116 1.18 -14.24 3.80
N VAL A 117 1.29 -14.85 2.61
CA VAL A 117 1.53 -14.12 1.36
C VAL A 117 0.23 -13.82 0.65
N SER A 118 0.02 -12.53 0.35
CA SER A 118 -1.07 -12.04 -0.49
C SER A 118 -0.50 -11.42 -1.76
N VAL A 119 -1.16 -11.63 -2.88
CA VAL A 119 -0.77 -11.06 -4.19
C VAL A 119 -1.92 -10.27 -4.76
N ALA A 120 -1.65 -9.03 -5.17
CA ALA A 120 -2.61 -8.16 -5.82
C ALA A 120 -2.30 -8.05 -7.32
N THR A 121 -3.17 -8.63 -8.14
CA THR A 121 -3.08 -8.61 -9.60
C THR A 121 -4.45 -8.64 -10.25
N SER A 122 -4.56 -8.17 -11.49
CA SER A 122 -5.74 -8.31 -12.35
C SER A 122 -5.59 -9.39 -13.42
N ASP A 123 -4.41 -10.03 -13.53
CA ASP A 123 -4.18 -11.10 -14.50
C ASP A 123 -4.81 -12.42 -14.05
N GLY A 124 -5.73 -12.96 -14.87
CA GLY A 124 -6.45 -14.18 -14.54
C GLY A 124 -5.57 -15.43 -14.56
N VAL A 125 -4.48 -15.46 -15.34
CA VAL A 125 -3.56 -16.60 -15.40
C VAL A 125 -2.68 -16.62 -14.16
N GLU A 126 -2.10 -15.48 -13.79
CA GLU A 126 -1.33 -15.32 -12.56
C GLU A 126 -2.16 -15.69 -11.33
N GLN A 127 -3.43 -15.27 -11.29
CA GLN A 127 -4.36 -15.59 -10.21
C GLN A 127 -4.47 -17.09 -9.95
N VAL A 128 -4.60 -17.90 -10.99
CA VAL A 128 -4.71 -19.36 -10.86
C VAL A 128 -3.44 -19.97 -10.27
N ILE A 129 -2.28 -19.51 -10.70
CA ILE A 129 -0.97 -19.99 -10.23
C ILE A 129 -0.76 -19.65 -8.74
N ILE A 130 -1.04 -18.43 -8.36
CA ILE A 130 -0.90 -17.93 -6.99
C ILE A 130 -1.81 -18.67 -6.03
N LEU A 131 -3.07 -18.91 -6.41
CA LEU A 131 -4.00 -19.73 -5.61
C LEU A 131 -3.51 -21.17 -5.46
N GLY A 132 -2.92 -21.75 -6.51
CA GLY A 132 -2.35 -23.09 -6.48
C GLY A 132 -1.17 -23.23 -5.49
N GLN A 133 -0.49 -22.14 -5.17
CA GLN A 133 0.60 -22.09 -4.19
C GLN A 133 0.12 -21.87 -2.75
N GLY A 134 -1.19 -21.69 -2.54
CA GLY A 134 -1.79 -21.45 -1.23
C GLY A 134 -1.66 -20.01 -0.73
N CYS A 135 -1.34 -19.08 -1.60
CA CYS A 135 -1.33 -17.67 -1.31
C CYS A 135 -2.75 -17.07 -1.42
N ARG A 136 -2.95 -15.93 -0.76
CA ARG A 136 -4.18 -15.17 -0.87
C ARG A 136 -4.11 -14.27 -2.11
N LEU A 137 -5.19 -14.26 -2.87
CA LEU A 137 -5.36 -13.36 -3.99
C LEU A 137 -6.18 -12.13 -3.58
N ILE A 138 -5.78 -10.98 -4.08
CA ILE A 138 -6.51 -9.72 -3.99
C ILE A 138 -6.67 -9.17 -5.41
N SER A 139 -7.88 -9.00 -5.87
CA SER A 139 -8.12 -8.39 -7.18
C SER A 139 -7.79 -6.89 -7.15
N ALA A 140 -7.51 -6.29 -8.31
CA ALA A 140 -7.27 -4.85 -8.40
C ALA A 140 -8.43 -4.01 -7.83
N ARG A 141 -9.67 -4.49 -7.98
CA ARG A 141 -10.85 -3.85 -7.41
C ARG A 141 -10.87 -3.94 -5.88
N GLU A 142 -10.63 -5.12 -5.33
CA GLU A 142 -10.58 -5.31 -3.87
C GLU A 142 -9.48 -4.49 -3.23
N LEU A 143 -8.30 -4.42 -3.86
CA LEU A 143 -7.21 -3.57 -3.38
C LEU A 143 -7.63 -2.10 -3.38
N LYS A 144 -8.31 -1.61 -4.43
CA LYS A 144 -8.81 -0.23 -4.48
C LYS A 144 -9.81 0.05 -3.37
N GLU A 145 -10.79 -0.84 -3.18
CA GLU A 145 -11.79 -0.74 -2.11
C GLU A 145 -11.16 -0.72 -0.71
N GLU A 146 -10.11 -1.53 -0.49
CA GLU A 146 -9.38 -1.52 0.78
C GLU A 146 -8.58 -0.21 0.97
N LEU A 147 -7.93 0.30 -0.06
CA LEU A 147 -7.21 1.58 -0.04
C LEU A 147 -8.15 2.76 0.25
N ASP A 148 -9.31 2.78 -0.40
CA ASP A 148 -10.31 3.84 -0.18
C ASP A 148 -10.85 3.81 1.24
N ARG A 149 -11.07 2.62 1.81
CA ARG A 149 -11.47 2.46 3.21
C ARG A 149 -10.41 2.98 4.18
N VAL A 150 -9.16 2.63 3.94
CA VAL A 150 -8.02 3.08 4.75
C VAL A 150 -7.87 4.60 4.68
N ASN A 151 -7.97 5.18 3.49
CA ASN A 151 -7.92 6.63 3.31
C ASN A 151 -9.12 7.34 3.96
N GLY A 152 -10.30 6.70 3.97
CA GLY A 152 -11.48 7.19 4.69
C GLY A 152 -11.24 7.25 6.19
N MET A 153 -10.74 6.18 6.79
CA MET A 153 -10.40 6.11 8.22
C MET A 153 -9.38 7.19 8.61
N LEU A 154 -8.34 7.39 7.79
CA LEU A 154 -7.36 8.45 8.03
C LEU A 154 -8.01 9.84 8.03
N ARG A 155 -8.90 10.10 7.08
CA ARG A 155 -9.60 11.39 7.02
C ARG A 155 -10.48 11.61 8.25
N GLU A 156 -11.23 10.61 8.67
CA GLU A 156 -12.07 10.67 9.88
C GLU A 156 -11.22 10.89 11.13
N GLU A 157 -10.15 10.14 11.30
CA GLU A 157 -9.25 10.26 12.46
C GLU A 157 -8.56 11.64 12.52
N TYR A 158 -8.18 12.22 11.37
CA TYR A 158 -7.53 13.54 11.33
C TYR A 158 -8.50 14.71 11.25
N LEU A 159 -9.72 14.54 10.71
CA LEU A 159 -10.70 15.62 10.56
C LEU A 159 -11.64 15.73 11.76
N ASP A 160 -11.94 14.60 12.42
CA ASP A 160 -12.88 14.56 13.57
C ASP A 160 -12.19 14.66 14.93
N GLN A 161 -10.89 14.95 14.99
CA GLN A 161 -10.29 15.35 16.27
C GLN A 161 -10.75 16.78 16.63
N PRO A 162 -11.67 16.94 17.62
CA PRO A 162 -12.19 18.26 18.01
C PRO A 162 -11.15 19.03 18.85
N GLY A 163 -9.91 19.09 18.38
CA GLY A 163 -8.79 19.73 19.10
C GLY A 163 -7.66 20.20 18.20
N LEU A 164 -7.56 19.71 16.99
CA LEU A 164 -6.73 20.35 15.98
C LEU A 164 -7.48 21.60 15.48
N LYS A 165 -7.36 22.70 16.26
CA LYS A 165 -7.56 24.03 15.70
C LYS A 165 -6.87 24.00 14.35
N ARG A 166 -7.61 24.19 13.24
CA ARG A 166 -6.99 24.56 11.97
C ARG A 166 -6.03 25.67 12.34
N ASN A 167 -4.76 25.35 12.46
CA ASN A 167 -3.73 26.35 12.53
C ASN A 167 -3.76 27.05 11.18
N ARG A 168 -4.66 28.02 11.07
CA ARG A 168 -4.57 28.96 9.96
C ARG A 168 -3.21 29.59 10.12
N LEU A 169 -2.47 29.69 9.04
CA LEU A 169 -1.16 30.35 9.05
C LEU A 169 -1.22 31.68 9.82
N TYR A 170 -2.37 32.36 9.74
CA TYR A 170 -2.70 33.60 10.45
C TYR A 170 -2.71 33.47 11.99
N ASP A 171 -2.97 32.30 12.57
CA ASP A 171 -3.01 32.12 14.04
C ASP A 171 -1.59 31.95 14.64
N ILE A 172 -0.59 31.75 13.80
CA ILE A 172 0.80 31.50 14.18
C ILE A 172 1.70 32.70 13.86
N LEU A 173 1.28 33.55 12.92
CA LEU A 173 2.07 34.69 12.47
C LEU A 173 1.86 35.90 13.41
N PRO A 174 2.93 36.67 13.71
CA PRO A 174 2.80 37.96 14.38
C PRO A 174 1.86 38.89 13.59
N GLU A 175 1.06 39.69 14.32
CA GLU A 175 0.11 40.64 13.71
C GLU A 175 0.73 41.56 12.65
N GLU A 176 1.99 41.97 12.87
CA GLU A 176 2.78 42.77 11.95
C GLU A 176 2.95 42.11 10.57
N VAL A 177 3.22 40.81 10.57
CA VAL A 177 3.37 40.01 9.32
C VAL A 177 2.03 39.82 8.62
N ILE A 178 0.97 39.62 9.39
CA ILE A 178 -0.41 39.50 8.85
C ILE A 178 -0.80 40.83 8.16
N ARG A 179 -0.50 41.97 8.78
CA ARG A 179 -0.77 43.28 8.21
C ARG A 179 -0.02 43.49 6.89
N GLN A 180 1.29 43.20 6.85
CA GLN A 180 2.10 43.27 5.62
C GLN A 180 1.57 42.37 4.50
N MET A 181 1.10 41.17 4.83
CA MET A 181 0.51 40.28 3.85
C MET A 181 -0.81 40.80 3.28
N ARG A 182 -1.68 41.42 4.09
CA ARG A 182 -2.93 42.05 3.64
C ARG A 182 -2.66 43.27 2.76
N GLU A 183 -1.73 44.14 3.14
CA GLU A 183 -1.30 45.29 2.34
C GLU A 183 -0.74 44.84 0.98
N ALA A 184 0.08 43.76 0.97
CA ALA A 184 0.63 43.19 -0.26
C ALA A 184 -0.43 42.51 -1.15
N ALA A 185 -1.47 41.97 -0.56
CA ALA A 185 -2.58 41.34 -1.28
C ALA A 185 -3.62 42.35 -1.82
N GLY A 186 -3.50 43.62 -1.48
CA GLY A 186 -4.38 44.70 -1.97
C GLY A 186 -5.80 44.66 -1.38
N GLU A 187 -6.01 44.00 -0.23
CA GLU A 187 -7.34 43.86 0.41
C GLU A 187 -7.76 45.10 1.23
N ASP A 188 -6.87 46.07 1.45
CA ASP A 188 -7.15 47.28 2.23
C ASP A 188 -7.65 48.50 1.40
N LYS A 189 -8.26 48.25 0.24
CA LYS A 189 -8.92 49.33 -0.54
C LYS A 189 -10.38 48.98 -0.82
N LYS A 190 -11.22 49.16 0.19
CA LYS A 190 -12.66 49.48 0.04
C LYS A 190 -13.11 50.15 1.32
N ASP A 191 -13.00 51.46 1.35
CA ASP A 191 -14.00 52.35 1.93
C ASP A 191 -14.97 52.78 0.85
#